data_5a8693d647a71f636f41ca4b374a1553
#
_entry.id   5a8693d647a71f636f41ca4b374a1553
#
_cell.length_a   1.000
_cell.length_b   1.000
_cell.length_c   1.000
_cell.angle_alpha   90.00
_cell.angle_beta   90.00
_cell.angle_gamma   90.00
#
_symmetry.space_group_name_H-M   'P 1'
#
loop_
_entity.id
_entity.type
_entity.pdbx_description
1 polymer ?
#
loop_
_entity_poly.entity_id
_entity_poly.type
_entity_poly.pdbx_seq_one_letter_code
_entity_poly.pdbx_strand_id
1 'polypeptide(L)'
;MNGSMVFRDREHAAELLADELRARGWHDVLVLGVPRGGVVTGAVVARALGAEFDVVLARKLRAPGQPELALGAVAEGGHTYMDPMVGRMISVSRDHVEQEKSRQMAEIARRQSLFRGLMPPAPIEGRTVIVTDDGVATGSTLIAALLSVRERRPARLIAAVPVSAPDSLPDI
;
A
#
# COMPACT_ATOMS: atom_id res chain seq x y z
N MET A 1 15.22 -15.44 -23.29
CA MET A 1 14.62 -16.48 -22.40
C MET A 1 14.12 -15.78 -21.16
N ASN A 2 12.83 -15.39 -21.14
CA ASN A 2 12.21 -14.83 -19.95
C ASN A 2 11.86 -16.00 -19.02
N GLY A 3 12.79 -16.43 -18.20
CA GLY A 3 12.48 -17.33 -17.11
C GLY A 3 11.58 -16.59 -16.11
N SER A 4 10.34 -17.02 -15.96
CA SER A 4 9.48 -16.50 -14.89
C SER A 4 10.18 -16.81 -13.56
N MET A 5 10.55 -15.76 -12.83
CA MET A 5 11.11 -15.91 -11.49
C MET A 5 10.04 -16.50 -10.58
N VAL A 6 10.29 -17.66 -9.99
CA VAL A 6 9.39 -18.30 -9.04
C VAL A 6 9.91 -18.04 -7.64
N PHE A 7 9.12 -17.34 -6.83
CA PHE A 7 9.42 -17.12 -5.43
C PHE A 7 9.07 -18.38 -4.60
N ARG A 8 9.93 -18.73 -3.65
CA ARG A 8 9.67 -19.83 -2.70
C ARG A 8 8.55 -19.49 -1.75
N ASP A 9 8.56 -18.26 -1.27
CA ASP A 9 7.60 -17.71 -0.33
C ASP A 9 7.64 -16.15 -0.36
N ARG A 10 6.87 -15.52 0.49
CA ARG A 10 6.78 -14.06 0.61
C ARG A 10 8.08 -13.43 1.12
N GLU A 11 8.79 -14.10 2.02
CA GLU A 11 10.08 -13.61 2.55
C GLU A 11 11.16 -13.60 1.47
N HIS A 12 11.29 -14.68 0.71
CA HIS A 12 12.21 -14.75 -0.43
C HIS A 12 11.92 -13.67 -1.49
N ALA A 13 10.65 -13.39 -1.77
CA ALA A 13 10.27 -12.32 -2.68
C ALA A 13 10.70 -10.95 -2.13
N ALA A 14 10.53 -10.73 -0.83
CA ALA A 14 10.92 -9.49 -0.15
C ALA A 14 12.46 -9.33 -0.07
N GLU A 15 13.21 -10.40 0.11
CA GLU A 15 14.68 -10.38 0.09
C GLU A 15 15.22 -9.92 -1.27
N LEU A 16 14.69 -10.47 -2.36
CA LEU A 16 15.07 -10.06 -3.71
C LEU A 16 14.71 -8.60 -4.01
N LEU A 17 13.53 -8.16 -3.56
CA LEU A 17 13.14 -6.76 -3.64
C LEU A 17 14.10 -5.86 -2.86
N ALA A 18 14.50 -6.28 -1.66
CA ALA A 18 15.43 -5.53 -0.82
C ALA A 18 16.80 -5.37 -1.46
N ASP A 19 17.31 -6.39 -2.16
CA ASP A 19 18.59 -6.34 -2.87
C ASP A 19 18.56 -5.29 -4.00
N GLU A 20 17.47 -5.23 -4.77
CA GLU A 20 17.27 -4.20 -5.80
C GLU A 20 17.20 -2.78 -5.20
N LEU A 21 16.53 -2.63 -4.08
CA LEU A 21 16.39 -1.34 -3.40
C LEU A 21 17.71 -0.89 -2.78
N ARG A 22 18.50 -1.81 -2.22
CA ARG A 22 19.82 -1.52 -1.63
C ARG A 22 20.77 -0.91 -2.64
N ALA A 23 20.73 -1.37 -3.89
CA ALA A 23 21.57 -0.86 -4.97
C ALA A 23 21.32 0.63 -5.28
N ARG A 24 20.21 1.21 -4.83
CA ARG A 24 19.87 2.62 -5.06
C ARG A 24 20.61 3.60 -4.14
N GLY A 25 21.19 3.14 -3.03
CA GLY A 25 22.00 3.96 -2.12
C GLY A 25 21.23 5.11 -1.44
N TRP A 26 19.92 4.96 -1.18
CA TRP A 26 19.13 5.98 -0.52
C TRP A 26 19.44 6.09 0.97
N HIS A 27 19.34 7.31 1.50
CA HIS A 27 19.56 7.62 2.90
C HIS A 27 18.25 8.08 3.56
N ASP A 28 18.20 8.01 4.90
CA ASP A 28 17.04 8.37 5.70
C ASP A 28 15.73 7.72 5.19
N VAL A 29 15.82 6.40 5.01
CA VAL A 29 14.70 5.63 4.46
C VAL A 29 13.73 5.25 5.56
N LEU A 30 12.44 5.46 5.29
CA LEU A 30 11.32 4.89 6.04
C LEU A 30 10.59 3.90 5.13
N VAL A 31 10.39 2.69 5.59
CA VAL A 31 9.58 1.68 4.89
C VAL A 31 8.21 1.59 5.53
N LEU A 32 7.17 1.75 4.72
CA LEU A 32 5.77 1.63 5.13
C LEU A 32 5.14 0.39 4.49
N GLY A 33 4.76 -0.59 5.31
CA GLY A 33 4.05 -1.78 4.84
C GLY A 33 2.54 -1.60 4.85
N VAL A 34 1.86 -1.99 3.76
CA VAL A 34 0.40 -2.03 3.72
C VAL A 34 -0.11 -3.34 4.34
N PRO A 35 -0.81 -3.32 5.47
CA PRO A 35 -1.27 -4.54 6.11
C PRO A 35 -2.36 -5.27 5.28
N ARG A 36 -2.36 -6.61 5.26
CA ARG A 36 -1.57 -7.54 6.09
C ARG A 36 -0.27 -7.97 5.43
N GLY A 37 -0.29 -8.31 4.12
CA GLY A 37 0.85 -8.91 3.42
C GLY A 37 2.09 -8.01 3.40
N GLY A 38 1.92 -6.73 3.13
CA GLY A 38 2.97 -5.74 3.09
C GLY A 38 3.74 -5.52 4.41
N VAL A 39 3.19 -5.97 5.55
CA VAL A 39 3.92 -5.93 6.83
C VAL A 39 5.13 -6.86 6.80
N VAL A 40 4.97 -8.08 6.26
CA VAL A 40 6.08 -9.04 6.13
C VAL A 40 7.12 -8.51 5.15
N THR A 41 6.68 -8.12 3.95
CA THR A 41 7.55 -7.54 2.92
C THR A 41 8.28 -6.32 3.44
N GLY A 42 7.56 -5.38 4.07
CA GLY A 42 8.14 -4.15 4.61
C GLY A 42 9.16 -4.39 5.73
N ALA A 43 8.88 -5.33 6.62
CA ALA A 43 9.83 -5.67 7.70
C ALA A 43 11.13 -6.27 7.17
N VAL A 44 11.06 -7.13 6.14
CA VAL A 44 12.26 -7.70 5.48
C VAL A 44 13.05 -6.60 4.78
N VAL A 45 12.38 -5.77 3.98
CA VAL A 45 13.01 -4.65 3.25
C VAL A 45 13.65 -3.66 4.23
N ALA A 46 12.94 -3.24 5.27
CA ALA A 46 13.47 -2.29 6.25
C ALA A 46 14.72 -2.83 6.95
N ARG A 47 14.68 -4.10 7.39
CA ARG A 47 15.84 -4.76 8.00
C ARG A 47 17.04 -4.79 7.06
N ALA A 48 16.83 -5.15 5.80
CA ALA A 48 17.88 -5.25 4.80
C ALA A 48 18.51 -3.89 4.44
N LEU A 49 17.72 -2.80 4.49
CA LEU A 49 18.18 -1.44 4.23
C LEU A 49 18.71 -0.73 5.49
N GLY A 50 18.60 -1.31 6.68
CA GLY A 50 18.86 -0.62 7.94
C GLY A 50 17.92 0.57 8.16
N ALA A 51 16.69 0.49 7.65
CA ALA A 51 15.71 1.55 7.65
C ALA A 51 14.70 1.39 8.80
N GLU A 52 14.05 2.50 9.16
CA GLU A 52 12.90 2.48 10.06
C GLU A 52 11.70 1.83 9.36
N PHE A 53 10.87 1.12 10.13
CA PHE A 53 9.66 0.47 9.64
C PHE A 53 8.41 0.96 10.35
N ASP A 54 7.36 1.24 9.59
CA ASP A 54 6.02 1.49 10.11
C ASP A 54 4.96 0.95 9.13
N VAL A 55 3.68 1.14 9.43
CA VAL A 55 2.57 0.71 8.60
C VAL A 55 1.79 1.90 8.05
N VAL A 56 1.24 1.76 6.86
CA VAL A 56 0.23 2.65 6.29
C VAL A 56 -1.05 1.88 6.03
N LEU A 57 -2.17 2.35 6.61
CA LEU A 57 -3.43 1.64 6.52
C LEU A 57 -4.24 2.11 5.31
N ALA A 58 -4.59 1.16 4.47
CA ALA A 58 -5.51 1.37 3.35
C ALA A 58 -6.47 0.18 3.21
N ARG A 59 -7.66 0.42 2.68
CA ARG A 59 -8.71 -0.60 2.56
C ARG A 59 -9.50 -0.42 1.28
N LYS A 60 -9.84 -1.52 0.62
CA LYS A 60 -10.70 -1.55 -0.56
C LYS A 60 -12.10 -1.02 -0.24
N LEU A 61 -12.63 -0.21 -1.14
CA LEU A 61 -14.06 0.15 -1.19
C LEU A 61 -14.78 -0.88 -2.04
N ARG A 62 -15.73 -1.59 -1.47
CA ARG A 62 -16.38 -2.74 -2.11
C ARG A 62 -17.61 -2.34 -2.88
N ALA A 63 -17.83 -3.00 -4.02
CA ALA A 63 -19.05 -2.81 -4.79
C ALA A 63 -20.28 -3.42 -4.08
N PRO A 64 -21.48 -2.85 -4.28
CA PRO A 64 -22.71 -3.37 -3.69
C PRO A 64 -23.01 -4.76 -4.25
N GLY A 65 -23.28 -5.72 -3.35
CA GLY A 65 -23.57 -7.10 -3.73
C GLY A 65 -22.41 -7.92 -4.29
N GLN A 66 -21.21 -7.33 -4.46
CA GLN A 66 -20.01 -7.99 -4.99
C GLN A 66 -18.78 -7.64 -4.13
N PRO A 67 -18.59 -8.29 -2.98
CA PRO A 67 -17.55 -7.94 -2.02
C PRO A 67 -16.12 -8.14 -2.55
N GLU A 68 -15.92 -8.95 -3.58
CA GLU A 68 -14.61 -9.17 -4.22
C GLU A 68 -14.28 -8.08 -5.23
N LEU A 69 -15.28 -7.36 -5.77
CA LEU A 69 -15.06 -6.26 -6.69
C LEU A 69 -14.77 -4.97 -5.90
N ALA A 70 -13.59 -4.41 -6.11
CA ALA A 70 -13.19 -3.14 -5.51
C ALA A 70 -13.56 -1.97 -6.42
N LEU A 71 -14.31 -0.99 -5.90
CA LEU A 71 -14.56 0.30 -6.55
C LEU A 71 -13.32 1.20 -6.53
N GLY A 72 -12.40 0.91 -5.64
CA GLY A 72 -11.24 1.70 -5.32
C GLY A 72 -10.74 1.36 -3.92
N ALA A 73 -10.12 2.33 -3.26
CA ALA A 73 -9.65 2.17 -1.88
C ALA A 73 -9.64 3.52 -1.14
N VAL A 74 -9.65 3.44 0.19
CA VAL A 74 -9.46 4.57 1.09
C VAL A 74 -8.29 4.28 2.02
N ALA A 75 -7.47 5.29 2.30
CA ALA A 75 -6.34 5.21 3.22
C ALA A 75 -6.53 6.11 4.45
N GLU A 76 -5.58 6.05 5.37
CA GLU A 76 -5.50 6.96 6.53
C GLU A 76 -5.69 8.41 6.08
N GLY A 77 -6.34 9.22 6.93
CA GLY A 77 -6.66 10.61 6.59
C GLY A 77 -7.83 10.76 5.61
N GLY A 78 -8.46 9.65 5.15
CA GLY A 78 -9.61 9.68 4.26
C GLY A 78 -9.28 9.83 2.77
N HIS A 79 -8.01 9.73 2.39
CA HIS A 79 -7.56 9.77 1.00
C HIS A 79 -8.15 8.59 0.23
N THR A 80 -8.85 8.90 -0.85
CA THR A 80 -9.62 7.92 -1.61
C THR A 80 -9.14 7.87 -3.05
N TYR A 81 -8.89 6.67 -3.53
CA TYR A 81 -8.71 6.37 -4.95
C TYR A 81 -9.94 5.62 -5.46
N MET A 82 -10.52 6.05 -6.57
CA MET A 82 -11.60 5.36 -7.27
C MET A 82 -11.06 4.82 -8.58
N ASP A 83 -11.25 3.52 -8.81
CA ASP A 83 -10.79 2.86 -10.03
C ASP A 83 -11.64 3.34 -11.23
N PRO A 84 -11.03 4.02 -12.23
CA PRO A 84 -11.77 4.55 -13.36
C PRO A 84 -12.37 3.46 -14.26
N MET A 85 -11.75 2.29 -14.31
CA MET A 85 -12.24 1.16 -15.11
C MET A 85 -13.51 0.59 -14.50
N VAL A 86 -13.50 0.35 -13.19
CA VAL A 86 -14.67 -0.18 -12.47
C VAL A 86 -15.80 0.84 -12.47
N GLY A 87 -15.50 2.12 -12.31
CA GLY A 87 -16.49 3.20 -12.38
C GLY A 87 -17.20 3.34 -13.73
N ARG A 88 -16.59 2.84 -14.81
CA ARG A 88 -17.23 2.75 -16.16
C ARG A 88 -18.07 1.50 -16.35
N MET A 89 -17.71 0.41 -15.66
CA MET A 89 -18.37 -0.88 -15.82
C MET A 89 -19.66 -1.01 -15.01
N ILE A 90 -19.72 -0.36 -13.85
CA ILE A 90 -20.86 -0.43 -12.95
C ILE A 90 -21.27 0.95 -12.47
N SER A 91 -22.59 1.17 -12.43
CA SER A 91 -23.16 2.39 -11.82
C SER A 91 -23.36 2.16 -10.33
N VAL A 92 -22.66 2.94 -9.50
CA VAL A 92 -22.78 2.89 -8.04
C VAL A 92 -23.24 4.26 -7.56
N SER A 93 -24.23 4.27 -6.65
CA SER A 93 -24.70 5.52 -6.07
C SER A 93 -23.65 6.18 -5.19
N ARG A 94 -23.64 7.50 -5.15
CA ARG A 94 -22.78 8.27 -4.24
C ARG A 94 -22.99 7.87 -2.79
N ASP A 95 -24.24 7.65 -2.40
CA ASP A 95 -24.59 7.25 -1.04
C ASP A 95 -23.94 5.92 -0.63
N HIS A 96 -23.90 4.94 -1.55
CA HIS A 96 -23.20 3.68 -1.29
C HIS A 96 -21.68 3.90 -1.08
N VAL A 97 -21.06 4.71 -1.94
CA VAL A 97 -19.61 5.01 -1.85
C VAL A 97 -19.31 5.68 -0.50
N GLU A 98 -20.10 6.67 -0.08
CA GLU A 98 -19.89 7.37 1.20
C GLU A 98 -20.15 6.46 2.41
N GLN A 99 -21.15 5.60 2.36
CA GLN A 99 -21.40 4.61 3.43
C GLN A 99 -20.25 3.60 3.53
N GLU A 100 -19.79 3.05 2.40
CA GLU A 100 -18.68 2.10 2.40
C GLU A 100 -17.38 2.77 2.85
N LYS A 101 -17.11 4.01 2.40
CA LYS A 101 -15.98 4.81 2.88
C LYS A 101 -16.03 4.99 4.39
N SER A 102 -17.16 5.41 4.94
CA SER A 102 -17.34 5.59 6.39
C SER A 102 -17.07 4.31 7.17
N ARG A 103 -17.58 3.18 6.67
CA ARG A 103 -17.35 1.85 7.27
C ARG A 103 -15.88 1.45 7.24
N GLN A 104 -15.18 1.64 6.10
CA GLN A 104 -13.77 1.31 5.99
C GLN A 104 -12.90 2.26 6.82
N MET A 105 -13.25 3.54 6.92
CA MET A 105 -12.56 4.49 7.80
C MET A 105 -12.68 4.13 9.28
N ALA A 106 -13.83 3.67 9.74
CA ALA A 106 -13.99 3.15 11.10
C ALA A 106 -13.07 1.96 11.37
N GLU A 107 -12.94 1.04 10.41
CA GLU A 107 -12.01 -0.10 10.53
C GLU A 107 -10.54 0.33 10.48
N ILE A 108 -10.18 1.33 9.65
CA ILE A 108 -8.84 1.93 9.65
C ILE A 108 -8.54 2.52 11.03
N ALA A 109 -9.43 3.32 11.59
CA ALA A 109 -9.27 3.93 12.92
C ALA A 109 -9.08 2.87 14.02
N ARG A 110 -9.89 1.80 14.00
CA ARG A 110 -9.75 0.68 14.93
C ARG A 110 -8.37 0.01 14.82
N ARG A 111 -7.89 -0.27 13.62
CA ARG A 111 -6.56 -0.86 13.41
C ARG A 111 -5.45 0.10 13.78
N GLN A 112 -5.61 1.37 13.44
CA GLN A 112 -4.65 2.42 13.80
C GLN A 112 -4.45 2.47 15.31
N SER A 113 -5.52 2.42 16.11
CA SER A 113 -5.42 2.39 17.57
C SER A 113 -4.63 1.18 18.08
N LEU A 114 -4.77 0.01 17.45
CA LEU A 114 -3.99 -1.18 17.82
C LEU A 114 -2.49 -1.00 17.52
N PHE A 115 -2.14 -0.52 16.33
CA PHE A 115 -0.73 -0.29 15.98
C PHE A 115 -0.11 0.81 16.83
N ARG A 116 -0.82 1.93 17.04
CA ARG A 116 -0.32 3.10 17.80
C ARG A 116 -0.26 2.85 19.30
N GLY A 117 -0.96 1.84 19.81
CA GLY A 117 -0.77 1.35 21.16
C GLY A 117 0.58 0.63 21.36
N LEU A 118 1.22 0.20 20.29
CA LEU A 118 2.50 -0.51 20.32
C LEU A 118 3.68 0.42 19.98
N MET A 119 3.49 1.36 19.05
CA MET A 119 4.54 2.25 18.58
C MET A 119 3.96 3.58 18.07
N PRO A 120 4.63 4.73 18.31
CA PRO A 120 4.22 6.00 17.72
C PRO A 120 4.38 5.98 16.19
N PRO A 121 3.62 6.85 15.48
CA PRO A 121 3.78 6.97 14.03
C PRO A 121 5.16 7.54 13.67
N ALA A 122 5.81 6.92 12.69
CA ALA A 122 7.08 7.42 12.17
C ALA A 122 6.87 8.77 11.44
N PRO A 123 7.80 9.74 11.60
CA PRO A 123 7.78 10.97 10.83
C PRO A 123 8.04 10.67 9.35
N ILE A 124 7.29 11.34 8.47
CA ILE A 124 7.36 11.14 7.01
C ILE A 124 7.96 12.36 6.31
N GLU A 125 7.66 13.57 6.80
CA GLU A 125 8.06 14.80 6.14
C GLU A 125 9.58 14.88 5.90
N GLY A 126 9.96 15.19 4.67
CA GLY A 126 11.34 15.35 4.25
C GLY A 126 12.15 14.07 4.05
N ARG A 127 11.59 12.88 4.33
CA ARG A 127 12.28 11.59 4.23
C ARG A 127 12.12 10.92 2.87
N THR A 128 12.98 9.95 2.58
CA THR A 128 12.75 8.97 1.52
C THR A 128 11.82 7.89 2.05
N VAL A 129 10.62 7.77 1.47
CA VAL A 129 9.60 6.82 1.92
C VAL A 129 9.34 5.77 0.86
N ILE A 130 9.45 4.50 1.26
CA ILE A 130 9.10 3.34 0.44
C ILE A 130 7.79 2.77 0.97
N VAL A 131 6.75 2.74 0.13
CA VAL A 131 5.49 2.05 0.41
C VAL A 131 5.51 0.71 -0.27
N THR A 132 5.26 -0.37 0.47
CA THR A 132 5.33 -1.74 -0.03
C THR A 132 4.11 -2.58 0.35
N ASP A 133 3.80 -3.55 -0.50
CA ASP A 133 2.84 -4.63 -0.26
C ASP A 133 3.46 -5.97 -0.69
N ASP A 134 2.81 -7.10 -0.43
CA ASP A 134 3.28 -8.43 -0.85
C ASP A 134 3.03 -8.72 -2.33
N GLY A 135 2.13 -7.98 -2.95
CA GLY A 135 1.84 -8.05 -4.37
C GLY A 135 0.69 -7.11 -4.76
N VAL A 136 0.66 -6.73 -6.02
CA VAL A 136 -0.34 -5.80 -6.55
C VAL A 136 -1.15 -6.47 -7.66
N ALA A 137 -2.47 -6.56 -7.47
CA ALA A 137 -3.41 -7.03 -8.47
C ALA A 137 -4.00 -5.87 -9.30
N THR A 138 -4.73 -4.96 -8.65
CA THR A 138 -5.35 -3.77 -9.29
C THR A 138 -4.67 -2.46 -8.92
N GLY A 139 -3.79 -2.45 -7.92
CA GLY A 139 -3.12 -1.24 -7.46
C GLY A 139 -3.92 -0.33 -6.54
N SER A 140 -5.25 -0.42 -6.52
CA SER A 140 -6.12 0.55 -5.82
C SER A 140 -5.72 0.81 -4.36
N THR A 141 -5.40 -0.24 -3.60
CA THR A 141 -4.99 -0.12 -2.19
C THR A 141 -3.64 0.59 -2.06
N LEU A 142 -2.67 0.22 -2.90
CA LEU A 142 -1.34 0.82 -2.91
C LEU A 142 -1.41 2.29 -3.33
N ILE A 143 -2.19 2.61 -4.37
CA ILE A 143 -2.40 4.00 -4.83
C ILE A 143 -3.02 4.84 -3.70
N ALA A 144 -4.06 4.35 -3.02
CA ALA A 144 -4.67 5.08 -1.90
C ALA A 144 -3.66 5.32 -0.76
N ALA A 145 -2.82 4.32 -0.45
CA ALA A 145 -1.75 4.45 0.53
C ALA A 145 -0.72 5.51 0.10
N LEU A 146 -0.27 5.48 -1.17
CA LEU A 146 0.65 6.46 -1.73
C LEU A 146 0.10 7.89 -1.68
N LEU A 147 -1.19 8.08 -2.00
CA LEU A 147 -1.85 9.39 -1.90
C LEU A 147 -1.84 9.91 -0.46
N SER A 148 -2.16 9.06 0.52
CA SER A 148 -2.12 9.42 1.94
C SER A 148 -0.71 9.81 2.41
N VAL A 149 0.31 9.09 1.96
CA VAL A 149 1.71 9.37 2.30
C VAL A 149 2.20 10.66 1.62
N ARG A 150 1.81 10.91 0.37
CA ARG A 150 2.18 12.11 -0.40
C ARG A 150 1.77 13.40 0.32
N GLU A 151 0.58 13.44 0.90
CA GLU A 151 0.07 14.60 1.65
C GLU A 151 0.94 14.95 2.87
N ARG A 152 1.70 13.99 3.38
CA ARG A 152 2.62 14.16 4.50
C ARG A 152 4.03 14.64 4.05
N ARG A 153 4.17 15.07 2.79
CA ARG A 153 5.33 15.74 2.19
C ARG A 153 6.67 14.99 2.36
N PRO A 154 6.78 13.73 1.94
CA PRO A 154 8.07 13.07 1.87
C PRO A 154 8.97 13.79 0.84
N ALA A 155 10.28 13.77 1.04
CA ALA A 155 11.23 14.26 0.03
C ALA A 155 11.24 13.37 -1.21
N ARG A 156 11.02 12.07 -1.02
CA ARG A 156 10.87 11.07 -2.09
C ARG A 156 9.83 10.04 -1.68
N LEU A 157 8.95 9.67 -2.61
CA LEU A 157 7.94 8.63 -2.43
C LEU A 157 8.14 7.56 -3.50
N ILE A 158 8.22 6.30 -3.06
CA ILE A 158 8.54 5.14 -3.89
C ILE A 158 7.51 4.05 -3.61
N ALA A 159 6.92 3.50 -4.66
CA ALA A 159 6.19 2.24 -4.59
C ALA A 159 7.17 1.09 -4.89
N ALA A 160 7.22 0.08 -4.04
CA ALA A 160 8.07 -1.09 -4.24
C ALA A 160 7.34 -2.36 -3.87
N VAL A 161 7.13 -3.24 -4.83
CA VAL A 161 6.44 -4.52 -4.64
C VAL A 161 7.18 -5.63 -5.36
N PRO A 162 7.22 -6.86 -4.81
CA PRO A 162 7.95 -7.97 -5.44
C PRO A 162 7.25 -8.49 -6.69
N VAL A 163 5.93 -8.33 -6.80
CA VAL A 163 5.14 -8.80 -7.93
C VAL A 163 3.95 -7.89 -8.18
N SER A 164 3.63 -7.65 -9.45
CA SER A 164 2.45 -6.92 -9.86
C SER A 164 1.84 -7.56 -11.11
N ALA A 165 0.52 -7.42 -11.27
CA ALA A 165 -0.11 -7.70 -12.56
C ALA A 165 0.42 -6.69 -13.60
N PRO A 166 0.69 -7.11 -14.85
CA PRO A 166 1.22 -6.22 -15.89
C PRO A 166 0.36 -4.96 -16.10
N ASP A 167 -0.95 -5.12 -16.02
CA ASP A 167 -1.92 -4.05 -16.28
C ASP A 167 -2.06 -3.05 -15.12
N SER A 168 -1.51 -3.35 -13.94
CA SER A 168 -1.57 -2.46 -12.77
C SER A 168 -0.39 -1.48 -12.68
N LEU A 169 0.68 -1.67 -13.45
CA LEU A 169 1.88 -0.84 -13.40
C LEU A 169 1.69 0.59 -13.92
N PRO A 170 0.89 0.84 -14.98
CA PRO A 170 0.71 2.19 -15.50
C PRO A 170 -0.02 3.14 -14.54
N ASP A 171 -0.77 2.61 -13.58
CA ASP A 171 -1.60 3.38 -12.65
C ASP A 171 -0.90 3.70 -11.32
N ILE A 172 0.29 3.15 -11.08
CA ILE A 172 1.13 3.34 -9.88
C ILE A 172 2.30 4.27 -10.20
#